data_55c3a1a459f3c8dcb11a6df1ee00391e
#
_entry.id   55c3a1a459f3c8dcb11a6df1ee00391e
#
_cell.length_a   1.000
_cell.length_b   1.000
_cell.length_c   1.000
_cell.angle_alpha   90.00
_cell.angle_beta   90.00
_cell.angle_gamma   90.00
#
_symmetry.space_group_name_H-M   'P 1'
#
loop_
_entity.id
_entity.type
_entity.pdbx_description
1 polymer ?
#
loop_
_entity_poly.entity_id
_entity_poly.type
_entity_poly.pdbx_seq_one_letter_code
_entity_poly.pdbx_strand_id
1 'polypeptide(L)'
;MRCPFCATDEDKVIETRVSKDGSEIRRRRECEGCKRRFTTYERIEESMPLVIKSDGRREPFDRNKIDKGMQAAVAKRPVSRDQVSALALEVEREISELGVSEIKAREIGERVLPKLRALDQVAYVRFASIYRDFRDLDGFAKELDALRGEDTGPHAAPVVSEETTDEHPPVAAGE
;
A
#
# COMPACT_ATOMS: atom_id res chain seq x y z
N MET A 1 -31.34 -1.24 -21.44
CA MET A 1 -30.33 -0.18 -21.21
C MET A 1 -30.53 0.92 -22.23
N ARG A 2 -30.47 2.18 -21.83
CA ARG A 2 -30.79 3.31 -22.71
C ARG A 2 -29.84 3.39 -23.92
N CYS A 3 -30.42 3.42 -25.12
CA CYS A 3 -29.65 3.52 -26.36
C CYS A 3 -28.92 4.88 -26.46
N PRO A 4 -27.60 4.91 -26.74
CA PRO A 4 -26.84 6.16 -26.83
C PRO A 4 -27.19 7.03 -28.05
N PHE A 5 -27.96 6.48 -29.01
CA PHE A 5 -28.29 7.18 -30.25
C PHE A 5 -29.72 7.74 -30.30
N CYS A 6 -30.70 7.04 -29.72
CA CYS A 6 -32.10 7.45 -29.76
C CYS A 6 -32.77 7.49 -28.38
N ALA A 7 -32.02 7.18 -27.32
CA ALA A 7 -32.49 7.17 -25.94
C ALA A 7 -33.65 6.19 -25.61
N THR A 8 -34.02 5.27 -26.51
CA THR A 8 -34.96 4.19 -26.23
C THR A 8 -34.36 3.20 -25.27
N ASP A 9 -35.15 2.67 -24.33
CA ASP A 9 -34.68 1.72 -23.29
C ASP A 9 -34.77 0.23 -23.74
N GLU A 10 -35.37 -0.02 -24.89
CA GLU A 10 -35.56 -1.38 -25.47
C GLU A 10 -34.35 -1.77 -26.31
N ASP A 11 -33.63 -2.78 -25.88
CA ASP A 11 -32.49 -3.36 -26.59
C ASP A 11 -32.43 -4.88 -26.39
N LYS A 12 -31.79 -5.55 -27.33
CA LYS A 12 -31.48 -6.98 -27.23
C LYS A 12 -29.99 -7.22 -27.25
N VAL A 13 -29.51 -8.18 -26.46
CA VAL A 13 -28.13 -8.65 -26.49
C VAL A 13 -27.94 -9.61 -27.64
N ILE A 14 -27.06 -9.26 -28.59
CA ILE A 14 -26.75 -10.09 -29.76
C ILE A 14 -25.51 -10.96 -29.61
N GLU A 15 -24.58 -10.52 -28.69
CA GLU A 15 -23.35 -11.25 -28.39
C GLU A 15 -22.90 -10.97 -26.99
N THR A 16 -22.40 -12.00 -26.30
CA THR A 16 -21.76 -11.89 -24.98
C THR A 16 -20.39 -12.56 -25.04
N ARG A 17 -19.37 -11.86 -24.55
CA ARG A 17 -18.00 -12.39 -24.39
C ARG A 17 -17.51 -12.09 -23.00
N VAL A 18 -16.89 -13.06 -22.35
CA VAL A 18 -16.18 -12.89 -21.09
C VAL A 18 -14.70 -12.64 -21.41
N SER A 19 -14.06 -11.73 -20.68
CA SER A 19 -12.62 -11.51 -20.76
C SER A 19 -11.83 -12.77 -20.39
N LYS A 20 -10.57 -12.88 -20.80
CA LYS A 20 -9.74 -14.08 -20.54
C LYS A 20 -9.54 -14.38 -19.05
N ASP A 21 -9.52 -13.34 -18.22
CA ASP A 21 -9.37 -13.39 -16.77
C ASP A 21 -10.71 -13.49 -16.02
N GLY A 22 -11.85 -13.46 -16.73
CA GLY A 22 -13.19 -13.54 -16.14
C GLY A 22 -13.66 -12.25 -15.44
N SER A 23 -12.87 -11.17 -15.42
CA SER A 23 -13.16 -9.96 -14.67
C SER A 23 -14.19 -9.03 -15.31
N GLU A 24 -14.43 -9.19 -16.62
CA GLU A 24 -15.30 -8.31 -17.40
C GLU A 24 -16.18 -9.09 -18.37
N ILE A 25 -17.42 -8.66 -18.51
CA ILE A 25 -18.36 -9.19 -19.53
C ILE A 25 -18.63 -8.10 -20.56
N ARG A 26 -18.21 -8.33 -21.80
CA ARG A 26 -18.53 -7.48 -22.94
C ARG A 26 -19.83 -7.95 -23.58
N ARG A 27 -20.83 -7.06 -23.70
CA ARG A 27 -22.09 -7.33 -24.40
C ARG A 27 -22.25 -6.41 -25.59
N ARG A 28 -22.52 -7.02 -26.77
CA ARG A 28 -22.93 -6.30 -27.96
C ARG A 28 -24.44 -6.28 -28.00
N ARG A 29 -25.03 -5.08 -28.07
CA ARG A 29 -26.46 -4.83 -28.00
C ARG A 29 -26.95 -4.22 -29.30
N GLU A 30 -28.21 -4.45 -29.64
CA GLU A 30 -28.91 -3.82 -30.76
C GLU A 30 -30.19 -3.16 -30.25
N CYS A 31 -30.31 -1.85 -30.48
CA CYS A 31 -31.50 -1.11 -30.09
C CYS A 31 -32.72 -1.55 -30.90
N GLU A 32 -33.84 -1.81 -30.24
CA GLU A 32 -35.09 -2.17 -30.93
C GLU A 32 -35.70 -0.99 -31.70
N GLY A 33 -35.51 0.27 -31.23
CA GLY A 33 -36.02 1.45 -31.89
C GLY A 33 -35.24 1.82 -33.15
N CYS A 34 -33.96 2.16 -33.04
CA CYS A 34 -33.15 2.68 -34.15
C CYS A 34 -32.30 1.62 -34.86
N LYS A 35 -32.32 0.37 -34.44
CA LYS A 35 -31.57 -0.78 -34.99
C LYS A 35 -30.04 -0.61 -34.97
N ARG A 36 -29.51 0.43 -34.37
CA ARG A 36 -28.07 0.65 -34.20
C ARG A 36 -27.52 -0.27 -33.12
N ARG A 37 -26.23 -0.64 -33.29
CA ARG A 37 -25.53 -1.51 -32.38
C ARG A 37 -24.59 -0.67 -31.50
N PHE A 38 -24.53 -1.03 -30.22
CA PHE A 38 -23.61 -0.47 -29.24
C PHE A 38 -23.05 -1.58 -28.35
N THR A 39 -21.93 -1.29 -27.70
CA THR A 39 -21.26 -2.24 -26.82
C THR A 39 -21.32 -1.72 -25.41
N THR A 40 -21.57 -2.61 -24.45
CA THR A 40 -21.52 -2.33 -23.02
C THR A 40 -20.56 -3.29 -22.36
N TYR A 41 -20.02 -2.84 -21.25
CA TYR A 41 -19.14 -3.64 -20.39
C TYR A 41 -19.75 -3.73 -19.01
N GLU A 42 -19.81 -4.94 -18.46
CA GLU A 42 -20.13 -5.19 -17.06
C GLU A 42 -18.84 -5.61 -16.38
N ARG A 43 -18.46 -4.90 -15.36
CA ARG A 43 -17.29 -5.19 -14.53
C ARG A 43 -17.63 -4.93 -13.09
N ILE A 44 -16.93 -5.61 -12.20
CA ILE A 44 -17.03 -5.34 -10.76
C ILE A 44 -16.44 -3.94 -10.54
N GLU A 45 -17.21 -3.05 -9.94
CA GLU A 45 -16.70 -1.75 -9.52
C GLU A 45 -15.93 -1.94 -8.20
N GLU A 46 -14.61 -1.93 -8.29
CA GLU A 46 -13.74 -1.87 -7.12
C GLU A 46 -13.77 -0.46 -6.57
N SER A 47 -14.76 -0.14 -5.74
CA SER A 47 -14.82 1.16 -5.09
C SER A 47 -13.94 1.13 -3.84
N MET A 48 -12.82 1.89 -3.89
CA MET A 48 -12.04 2.16 -2.70
C MET A 48 -12.83 3.05 -1.73
N PRO A 49 -12.73 2.83 -0.40
CA PRO A 49 -13.47 3.60 0.57
C PRO A 49 -13.01 5.06 0.64
N LEU A 50 -13.89 5.96 1.07
CA LEU A 50 -13.50 7.30 1.49
C LEU A 50 -12.74 7.21 2.82
N VAL A 51 -11.67 7.99 2.94
CA VAL A 51 -10.86 8.05 4.16
C VAL A 51 -11.33 9.20 5.03
N ILE A 52 -11.74 8.88 6.26
CA ILE A 52 -12.12 9.87 7.28
C ILE A 52 -10.87 10.27 8.05
N LYS A 53 -10.50 11.54 7.96
CA LYS A 53 -9.37 12.13 8.70
C LYS A 53 -9.70 12.38 10.17
N SER A 54 -8.69 12.69 11.00
CA SER A 54 -8.86 13.03 12.42
C SER A 54 -9.75 14.26 12.65
N ASP A 55 -9.79 15.19 11.70
CA ASP A 55 -10.65 16.38 11.70
C ASP A 55 -12.07 16.13 11.13
N GLY A 56 -12.40 14.89 10.78
CA GLY A 56 -13.69 14.49 10.22
C GLY A 56 -13.86 14.71 8.71
N ARG A 57 -12.89 15.30 8.04
CA ARG A 57 -12.93 15.44 6.57
C ARG A 57 -12.86 14.09 5.88
N ARG A 58 -13.55 13.97 4.75
CA ARG A 58 -13.55 12.80 3.88
C ARG A 58 -12.75 13.09 2.62
N GLU A 59 -11.87 12.18 2.28
CA GLU A 59 -11.10 12.26 1.03
C GLU A 59 -11.06 10.89 0.35
N PRO A 60 -10.88 10.83 -0.98
CA PRO A 60 -10.66 9.57 -1.68
C PRO A 60 -9.43 8.85 -1.13
N PHE A 61 -9.49 7.51 -1.10
CA PHE A 61 -8.31 6.70 -0.80
C PHE A 61 -7.21 6.98 -1.84
N ASP A 62 -5.98 7.14 -1.35
CA ASP A 62 -4.81 7.37 -2.19
C ASP A 62 -3.62 6.56 -1.66
N ARG A 63 -3.28 5.47 -2.35
CA ARG A 63 -2.15 4.61 -2.02
C ARG A 63 -0.83 5.38 -1.95
N ASN A 64 -0.65 6.42 -2.79
CA ASN A 64 0.59 7.20 -2.78
C ASN A 64 0.82 7.91 -1.44
N LYS A 65 -0.24 8.25 -0.69
CA LYS A 65 -0.09 8.84 0.65
C LYS A 65 0.47 7.82 1.64
N ILE A 66 0.04 6.56 1.54
CA ILE A 66 0.56 5.46 2.36
C ILE A 66 2.01 5.19 2.00
N ASP A 67 2.31 5.03 0.70
CA ASP A 67 3.67 4.80 0.21
C ASP A 67 4.63 5.91 0.69
N LYS A 68 4.28 7.18 0.49
CA LYS A 68 5.08 8.33 0.97
C LYS A 68 5.30 8.31 2.48
N GLY A 69 4.28 7.98 3.27
CA GLY A 69 4.39 7.88 4.73
C GLY A 69 5.37 6.79 5.15
N MET A 70 5.29 5.61 4.53
CA MET A 70 6.22 4.51 4.77
C MET A 70 7.64 4.84 4.28
N GLN A 71 7.79 5.45 3.08
CA GLN A 71 9.10 5.90 2.57
C GLN A 71 9.80 6.86 3.52
N ALA A 72 9.06 7.80 4.11
CA ALA A 72 9.59 8.71 5.12
C ALA A 72 10.06 7.96 6.39
N ALA A 73 9.31 6.94 6.81
CA ALA A 73 9.66 6.14 7.99
C ALA A 73 10.93 5.30 7.77
N VAL A 74 11.13 4.73 6.57
CA VAL A 74 12.32 3.92 6.22
C VAL A 74 13.52 4.75 5.77
N ALA A 75 13.44 6.09 5.79
CA ALA A 75 14.54 6.96 5.36
C ALA A 75 15.84 6.62 6.10
N LYS A 76 16.93 6.38 5.36
CA LYS A 76 18.26 5.95 5.85
C LYS A 76 18.24 4.57 6.54
N ARG A 77 17.29 3.70 6.21
CA ARG A 77 17.27 2.30 6.62
C ARG A 77 17.61 1.40 5.42
N PRO A 78 18.15 0.18 5.64
CA PRO A 78 18.48 -0.77 4.56
C PRO A 78 17.21 -1.45 4.01
N VAL A 79 16.24 -0.64 3.60
CA VAL A 79 14.94 -1.07 3.05
C VAL A 79 14.82 -0.48 1.65
N SER A 80 14.52 -1.32 0.67
CA SER A 80 14.37 -0.90 -0.70
C SER A 80 13.01 -0.21 -0.94
N ARG A 81 12.98 0.64 -1.96
CA ARG A 81 11.74 1.30 -2.38
C ARG A 81 10.69 0.29 -2.84
N ASP A 82 11.12 -0.77 -3.50
CA ASP A 82 10.23 -1.81 -4.02
C ASP A 82 9.56 -2.59 -2.88
N GLN A 83 10.27 -2.87 -1.78
CA GLN A 83 9.69 -3.49 -0.59
C GLN A 83 8.57 -2.62 0.00
N VAL A 84 8.80 -1.31 0.12
CA VAL A 84 7.79 -0.38 0.65
C VAL A 84 6.57 -0.31 -0.28
N SER A 85 6.80 -0.20 -1.59
CA SER A 85 5.71 -0.14 -2.57
C SER A 85 4.88 -1.43 -2.63
N ALA A 86 5.52 -2.59 -2.43
CA ALA A 86 4.83 -3.87 -2.32
C ALA A 86 3.91 -3.92 -1.08
N LEU A 87 4.40 -3.43 0.07
CA LEU A 87 3.57 -3.32 1.28
C LEU A 87 2.41 -2.34 1.12
N ALA A 88 2.61 -1.21 0.41
CA ALA A 88 1.54 -0.26 0.13
C ALA A 88 0.43 -0.90 -0.73
N LEU A 89 0.81 -1.72 -1.70
CA LEU A 89 -0.13 -2.46 -2.54
C LEU A 89 -0.90 -3.53 -1.73
N GLU A 90 -0.22 -4.19 -0.82
CA GLU A 90 -0.85 -5.17 0.07
C GLU A 90 -1.89 -4.51 0.99
N VAL A 91 -1.57 -3.35 1.57
CA VAL A 91 -2.51 -2.58 2.39
C VAL A 91 -3.71 -2.11 1.57
N GLU A 92 -3.49 -1.64 0.33
CA GLU A 92 -4.55 -1.25 -0.60
C GLU A 92 -5.51 -2.42 -0.85
N ARG A 93 -4.97 -3.62 -1.13
CA ARG A 93 -5.77 -4.83 -1.34
C ARG A 93 -6.59 -5.19 -0.12
N GLU A 94 -6.00 -5.21 1.08
CA GLU A 94 -6.72 -5.49 2.33
C GLU A 94 -7.86 -4.51 2.56
N ILE A 95 -7.68 -3.23 2.23
CA ILE A 95 -8.71 -2.20 2.36
C ILE A 95 -9.84 -2.42 1.34
N SER A 96 -9.50 -2.76 0.10
CA SER A 96 -10.48 -3.08 -0.95
C SER A 96 -11.34 -4.30 -0.56
N GLU A 97 -10.72 -5.33 0.02
CA GLU A 97 -11.39 -6.56 0.47
C GLU A 97 -12.38 -6.34 1.62
N LEU A 98 -12.27 -5.22 2.36
CA LEU A 98 -13.23 -4.88 3.41
C LEU A 98 -14.64 -4.58 2.87
N GLY A 99 -14.76 -4.13 1.63
CA GLY A 99 -16.04 -3.79 1.01
C GLY A 99 -16.82 -2.66 1.71
N VAL A 100 -16.14 -1.81 2.50
CA VAL A 100 -16.75 -0.70 3.23
C VAL A 100 -16.74 0.58 2.40
N SER A 101 -17.72 1.46 2.60
CA SER A 101 -17.80 2.75 1.91
C SER A 101 -16.87 3.81 2.52
N GLU A 102 -16.54 3.69 3.81
CA GLU A 102 -15.70 4.63 4.55
C GLU A 102 -14.76 3.89 5.50
N ILE A 103 -13.54 4.41 5.68
CA ILE A 103 -12.54 3.89 6.62
C ILE A 103 -11.84 5.05 7.32
N LYS A 104 -11.54 4.93 8.61
CA LYS A 104 -10.77 5.94 9.32
C LYS A 104 -9.28 5.87 8.95
N ALA A 105 -8.63 7.03 8.82
CA ALA A 105 -7.19 7.10 8.55
C ALA A 105 -6.37 6.30 9.59
N ARG A 106 -6.79 6.30 10.86
CA ARG A 106 -6.18 5.52 11.94
C ARG A 106 -6.23 4.01 11.65
N GLU A 107 -7.35 3.49 11.14
CA GLU A 107 -7.48 2.06 10.82
C GLU A 107 -6.54 1.63 9.68
N ILE A 108 -6.26 2.54 8.74
CA ILE A 108 -5.24 2.33 7.70
C ILE A 108 -3.86 2.25 8.35
N GLY A 109 -3.53 3.17 9.26
CA GLY A 109 -2.27 3.16 10.00
C GLY A 109 -2.05 1.88 10.79
N GLU A 110 -3.09 1.37 11.46
CA GLU A 110 -3.02 0.10 12.22
C GLU A 110 -2.75 -1.12 11.31
N ARG A 111 -3.10 -1.07 10.01
CA ARG A 111 -2.74 -2.12 9.05
C ARG A 111 -1.31 -2.00 8.54
N VAL A 112 -0.81 -0.78 8.44
CA VAL A 112 0.58 -0.50 8.02
C VAL A 112 1.58 -0.90 9.10
N LEU A 113 1.27 -0.65 10.37
CA LEU A 113 2.18 -0.85 11.51
C LEU A 113 2.77 -2.26 11.60
N PRO A 114 2.00 -3.37 11.60
CA PRO A 114 2.56 -4.71 11.70
C PRO A 114 3.48 -5.06 10.52
N LYS A 115 3.18 -4.55 9.33
CA LYS A 115 4.00 -4.77 8.12
C LYS A 115 5.34 -4.04 8.21
N LEU A 116 5.32 -2.79 8.67
CA LEU A 116 6.56 -2.04 8.93
C LEU A 116 7.37 -2.67 10.06
N ARG A 117 6.73 -3.20 11.11
CA ARG A 117 7.42 -3.89 12.21
C ARG A 117 8.18 -5.12 11.71
N ALA A 118 7.56 -5.91 10.84
CA ALA A 118 8.19 -7.08 10.24
C ALA A 118 9.36 -6.71 9.30
N LEU A 119 9.29 -5.53 8.67
CA LEU A 119 10.31 -5.06 7.74
C LEU A 119 11.49 -4.38 8.45
N ASP A 120 11.21 -3.44 9.36
CA ASP A 120 12.21 -2.67 10.11
C ASP A 120 11.57 -2.03 11.35
N GLN A 121 12.06 -2.40 12.53
CA GLN A 121 11.52 -1.92 13.82
C GLN A 121 11.69 -0.41 14.01
N VAL A 122 12.78 0.18 13.50
CA VAL A 122 12.98 1.64 13.59
C VAL A 122 11.99 2.38 12.72
N ALA A 123 11.71 1.87 11.51
CA ALA A 123 10.68 2.42 10.64
C ALA A 123 9.28 2.31 11.27
N TYR A 124 8.98 1.18 11.93
CA TYR A 124 7.76 1.03 12.72
C TYR A 124 7.61 2.14 13.76
N VAL A 125 8.63 2.37 14.61
CA VAL A 125 8.58 3.40 15.67
C VAL A 125 8.36 4.79 15.08
N ARG A 126 9.05 5.13 13.99
CA ARG A 126 8.89 6.43 13.31
C ARG A 126 7.48 6.60 12.75
N PHE A 127 6.92 5.56 12.15
CA PHE A 127 5.57 5.61 11.61
C PHE A 127 4.53 5.68 12.73
N ALA A 128 4.69 4.87 13.78
CA ALA A 128 3.83 4.85 14.95
C ALA A 128 3.78 6.21 15.65
N SER A 129 4.91 6.92 15.72
CA SER A 129 4.99 8.24 16.37
C SER A 129 4.06 9.29 15.73
N ILE A 130 3.71 9.13 14.46
CA ILE A 130 2.80 10.04 13.74
C ILE A 130 1.35 9.57 13.88
N TYR A 131 1.11 8.24 13.81
CA TYR A 131 -0.23 7.68 13.71
C TYR A 131 -0.90 7.39 15.06
N ARG A 132 -0.13 7.08 16.11
CA ARG A 132 -0.65 6.75 17.45
C ARG A 132 -0.87 7.94 18.35
N ASP A 133 -0.50 9.16 17.91
CA ASP A 133 -0.71 10.42 18.66
C ASP A 133 -0.31 10.25 20.14
N PHE A 134 0.97 9.93 20.37
CA PHE A 134 1.50 9.81 21.73
C PHE A 134 1.40 11.16 22.46
N ARG A 135 0.62 11.21 23.52
CA ARG A 135 0.36 12.43 24.30
C ARG A 135 1.48 12.75 25.27
N ASP A 136 2.27 11.74 25.64
CA ASP A 136 3.35 11.84 26.62
C ASP A 136 4.50 10.88 26.26
N LEU A 137 5.63 11.07 26.96
CA LEU A 137 6.81 10.23 26.80
C LEU A 137 6.60 8.82 27.35
N ASP A 138 5.75 8.67 28.36
CA ASP A 138 5.49 7.35 28.97
C ASP A 138 4.75 6.43 28.03
N GLY A 139 3.78 6.94 27.26
CA GLY A 139 3.09 6.19 26.21
C GLY A 139 4.06 5.72 25.13
N PHE A 140 5.00 6.59 24.74
CA PHE A 140 6.03 6.24 23.76
C PHE A 140 7.04 5.21 24.30
N ALA A 141 7.47 5.36 25.56
CA ALA A 141 8.37 4.42 26.23
C ALA A 141 7.74 3.02 26.31
N LYS A 142 6.48 2.90 26.70
CA LYS A 142 5.77 1.63 26.75
C LYS A 142 5.73 0.91 25.39
N GLU A 143 5.57 1.66 24.30
CA GLU A 143 5.60 1.10 22.95
C GLU A 143 6.99 0.53 22.61
N LEU A 144 8.05 1.25 23.00
CA LEU A 144 9.44 0.77 22.82
C LEU A 144 9.73 -0.48 23.67
N ASP A 145 9.26 -0.52 24.90
CA ASP A 145 9.43 -1.67 25.79
C ASP A 145 8.66 -2.91 25.29
N ALA A 146 7.47 -2.72 24.72
CA ALA A 146 6.71 -3.78 24.07
C ALA A 146 7.47 -4.37 22.88
N LEU A 147 8.17 -3.54 22.10
CA LEU A 147 9.02 -4.02 21.01
C LEU A 147 10.22 -4.84 21.51
N ARG A 148 10.85 -4.42 22.61
CA ARG A 148 11.99 -5.10 23.22
C ARG A 148 11.60 -6.43 23.87
N GLY A 149 10.42 -6.48 24.50
CA GLY A 149 9.94 -7.68 25.20
C GLY A 149 9.57 -8.86 24.28
N GLU A 150 9.25 -8.59 23.02
CA GLU A 150 8.93 -9.62 22.03
C GLU A 150 10.15 -10.10 21.22
N ASP A 151 11.30 -9.41 21.33
CA ASP A 151 12.54 -9.69 20.57
C ASP A 151 13.52 -10.56 21.37
N THR A 152 13.04 -11.67 21.97
CA THR A 152 13.92 -12.68 22.60
C THR A 152 14.48 -13.69 21.60
N GLY A 153 14.49 -13.37 20.29
CA GLY A 153 15.24 -14.12 19.27
C GLY A 153 16.71 -13.66 19.20
N PRO A 154 17.66 -14.56 18.85
CA PRO A 154 19.08 -14.22 18.83
C PRO A 154 19.35 -13.12 17.78
N HIS A 155 19.65 -11.94 18.25
CA HIS A 155 20.11 -10.82 17.42
C HIS A 155 21.46 -11.22 16.82
N ALA A 156 21.54 -11.38 15.50
CA ALA A 156 22.82 -11.52 14.82
C ALA A 156 23.66 -10.28 15.11
N ALA A 157 24.79 -10.47 15.80
CA ALA A 157 25.74 -9.44 16.12
C ALA A 157 26.23 -8.73 14.84
N PRO A 158 26.47 -7.41 14.86
CA PRO A 158 27.03 -6.72 13.72
C PRO A 158 28.41 -7.29 13.42
N VAL A 159 28.61 -7.76 12.19
CA VAL A 159 29.94 -8.14 11.69
C VAL A 159 30.76 -6.87 11.59
N VAL A 160 31.64 -6.69 12.55
CA VAL A 160 32.69 -5.65 12.50
C VAL A 160 33.68 -6.14 11.45
N SER A 161 33.71 -5.55 10.28
CA SER A 161 34.76 -5.74 9.29
C SER A 161 36.06 -5.20 9.88
N GLU A 162 37.00 -6.11 10.19
CA GLU A 162 38.38 -5.77 10.55
C GLU A 162 39.00 -5.02 9.34
N GLU A 163 39.38 -3.79 9.56
CA GLU A 163 40.23 -3.04 8.66
C GLU A 163 41.61 -3.73 8.63
N THR A 164 41.93 -4.34 7.49
CA THR A 164 43.26 -4.77 7.17
C THR A 164 44.14 -3.53 7.01
N THR A 165 45.02 -3.29 7.98
CA THR A 165 46.13 -2.37 7.88
C THR A 165 47.05 -2.80 6.73
N ASP A 166 47.06 -1.99 5.70
CA ASP A 166 47.98 -2.11 4.56
C ASP A 166 49.38 -1.70 5.00
N GLU A 167 50.23 -2.69 5.24
CA GLU A 167 51.62 -2.53 5.58
C GLU A 167 52.38 -2.19 4.30
N HIS A 168 52.79 -0.94 4.19
CA HIS A 168 53.62 -0.40 3.09
C HIS A 168 55.06 -0.89 3.27
N PRO A 169 55.67 -1.60 2.31
CA PRO A 169 57.07 -2.01 2.40
C PRO A 169 58.02 -0.83 2.15
N PRO A 170 59.21 -0.80 2.83
CA PRO A 170 60.13 0.29 2.72
C PRO A 170 60.84 0.32 1.35
N VAL A 171 60.94 1.53 0.76
CA VAL A 171 61.71 1.80 -0.46
C VAL A 171 63.21 1.72 -0.13
N ALA A 172 63.89 0.75 -0.70
CA ALA A 172 65.35 0.66 -0.67
C ALA A 172 65.98 1.76 -1.57
N ALA A 173 66.81 2.58 -0.97
CA ALA A 173 67.75 3.43 -1.68
C ALA A 173 68.95 2.56 -2.11
N GLY A 174 69.34 2.67 -3.34
CA GLY A 174 70.53 2.03 -3.89
C GLY A 174 70.97 2.79 -5.12
N GLU A 175 72.06 3.39 -5.00
CA GLU A 175 73.18 3.81 -5.87
C GLU A 175 72.94 3.98 -7.37
#